data_c906b3ad843eec2f55a60114aad301c7
#
_entry.id   c906b3ad843eec2f55a60114aad301c7
#
_cell.length_a   1.000
_cell.length_b   1.000
_cell.length_c   1.000
_cell.angle_alpha   90.00
_cell.angle_beta   90.00
_cell.angle_gamma   90.00
#
_symmetry.space_group_name_H-M   'P 1'
#
loop_
_entity.id
_entity.type
_entity.pdbx_description
1 polymer ?
#
loop_
_entity_poly.entity_id
_entity_poly.type
_entity_poly.pdbx_seq_one_letter_code
_entity_poly.pdbx_strand_id
1 'polypeptide(L)'
;MLASSPGSAGWTLPIQTLLLLSGFTFIPAVLLMMTGFTRIVIVLGLMRNALGTPTAPPNQVLVGLALFLTFFVMSPVLNQIYEQAWQPLQANKITMETALKEGVKPLRAFMLEQTREADLAMFARIAKTPTLTGPEDVPLSILVPSFVTSELKTAFQIGFTIFIPFLIIDLVVASILMALGMMMVPPATIALPFKLMLFVLVDGWQLLVGSLAQSFYS
;
A
#
# COMPACT_ATOMS: atom_id res chain seq x y z
N MET A 1 -21.59 35.54 -44.51
CA MET A 1 -22.53 34.78 -43.67
C MET A 1 -22.02 33.36 -43.56
N LEU A 2 -21.29 33.03 -42.50
CA LEU A 2 -20.89 31.67 -42.19
C LEU A 2 -21.60 31.33 -40.90
N ALA A 3 -22.54 30.39 -40.99
CA ALA A 3 -23.34 29.90 -39.90
C ALA A 3 -22.44 29.12 -38.91
N SER A 4 -22.31 29.66 -37.71
CA SER A 4 -21.76 28.95 -36.55
C SER A 4 -22.77 27.92 -36.08
N SER A 5 -22.40 26.62 -36.18
CA SER A 5 -23.14 25.53 -35.54
C SER A 5 -23.01 25.63 -34.02
N PRO A 6 -24.10 25.70 -33.24
CA PRO A 6 -24.05 25.60 -31.79
C PRO A 6 -24.12 24.15 -31.40
N GLY A 7 -23.03 23.59 -30.84
CA GLY A 7 -23.13 22.22 -30.30
C GLY A 7 -21.84 21.45 -30.10
N SER A 8 -20.82 22.07 -29.56
CA SER A 8 -19.82 21.36 -28.78
C SER A 8 -19.31 22.29 -27.70
N ALA A 9 -19.64 22.01 -26.47
CA ALA A 9 -19.00 22.64 -25.32
C ALA A 9 -17.52 22.21 -25.31
N GLY A 10 -16.77 22.73 -26.28
CA GLY A 10 -15.33 22.52 -26.38
C GLY A 10 -14.68 23.24 -25.22
N TRP A 11 -14.24 22.47 -24.25
CA TRP A 11 -13.34 22.95 -23.20
C TRP A 11 -12.20 23.70 -23.88
N THR A 12 -11.94 24.94 -23.45
CA THR A 12 -10.84 25.70 -24.01
C THR A 12 -9.52 24.95 -23.85
N LEU A 13 -8.62 25.02 -24.83
CA LEU A 13 -7.31 24.33 -24.81
C LEU A 13 -6.59 24.39 -23.44
N PRO A 14 -6.57 25.53 -22.71
CA PRO A 14 -6.01 25.62 -21.38
C PRO A 14 -6.68 24.70 -20.35
N ILE A 15 -8.00 24.52 -20.41
CA ILE A 15 -8.73 23.66 -19.48
C ILE A 15 -8.46 22.18 -19.79
N GLN A 16 -8.39 21.80 -21.07
CA GLN A 16 -8.03 20.43 -21.47
C GLN A 16 -6.62 20.08 -21.03
N THR A 17 -5.64 20.96 -21.23
CA THR A 17 -4.26 20.74 -20.77
C THR A 17 -4.16 20.68 -19.25
N LEU A 18 -4.91 21.49 -18.51
CA LEU A 18 -4.96 21.45 -17.04
C LEU A 18 -5.54 20.13 -16.53
N LEU A 19 -6.63 19.63 -17.13
CA LEU A 19 -7.22 18.34 -16.79
C LEU A 19 -6.27 17.17 -17.09
N LEU A 20 -5.58 17.20 -18.25
CA LEU A 20 -4.60 16.19 -18.59
C LEU A 20 -3.42 16.19 -17.62
N LEU A 21 -2.82 17.35 -17.34
CA LEU A 21 -1.69 17.47 -16.39
C LEU A 21 -2.10 17.03 -14.99
N SER A 22 -3.29 17.44 -14.53
CA SER A 22 -3.85 17.01 -13.25
C SER A 22 -4.04 15.50 -13.22
N GLY A 23 -4.63 14.90 -14.28
CA GLY A 23 -4.80 13.45 -14.40
C GLY A 23 -3.47 12.71 -14.31
N PHE A 24 -2.45 13.15 -15.04
CA PHE A 24 -1.12 12.54 -15.00
C PHE A 24 -0.47 12.57 -13.61
N THR A 25 -0.76 13.57 -12.80
CA THR A 25 -0.23 13.68 -11.44
C THR A 25 -0.81 12.61 -10.50
N PHE A 26 -2.07 12.20 -10.69
CA PHE A 26 -2.73 11.20 -9.84
C PHE A 26 -2.45 9.75 -10.26
N ILE A 27 -2.12 9.48 -11.53
CA ILE A 27 -1.87 8.13 -12.03
C ILE A 27 -0.82 7.38 -11.21
N PRO A 28 0.38 7.93 -10.92
CA PRO A 28 1.39 7.21 -10.13
C PRO A 28 0.90 6.87 -8.72
N ALA A 29 0.16 7.76 -8.07
CA ALA A 29 -0.39 7.51 -6.74
C ALA A 29 -1.41 6.36 -6.74
N VAL A 30 -2.31 6.34 -7.74
CA VAL A 30 -3.29 5.25 -7.89
C VAL A 30 -2.59 3.93 -8.17
N LEU A 31 -1.58 3.90 -9.05
CA LEU A 31 -0.81 2.70 -9.35
C LEU A 31 -0.09 2.17 -8.11
N LEU A 32 0.53 3.04 -7.31
CA LEU A 32 1.14 2.63 -6.04
C LEU A 32 0.11 2.03 -5.06
N MET A 33 -1.10 2.60 -5.00
CA MET A 33 -2.19 2.08 -4.17
C MET A 33 -2.71 0.71 -4.64
N MET A 34 -2.48 0.32 -5.91
CA MET A 34 -2.81 -1.00 -6.45
C MET A 34 -1.72 -2.05 -6.22
N THR A 35 -0.69 -1.71 -5.46
CA THR A 35 0.46 -2.59 -5.11
C THR A 35 0.55 -2.80 -3.61
N GLY A 36 1.51 -3.62 -3.17
CA GLY A 36 1.83 -3.81 -1.75
C GLY A 36 2.43 -2.59 -1.03
N PHE A 37 2.65 -1.48 -1.74
CA PHE A 37 3.27 -0.27 -1.19
C PHE A 37 2.56 0.26 0.07
N THR A 38 1.22 0.29 0.04
CA THR A 38 0.41 0.79 1.16
C THR A 38 0.66 -0.01 2.44
N ARG A 39 0.64 -1.33 2.38
CA ARG A 39 0.93 -2.21 3.53
C ARG A 39 2.33 -1.96 4.06
N ILE A 40 3.32 -1.96 3.17
CA ILE A 40 4.73 -1.86 3.54
C ILE A 40 5.04 -0.52 4.20
N VAL A 41 4.62 0.60 3.61
CA VAL A 41 4.93 1.94 4.16
C VAL A 41 4.28 2.18 5.52
N ILE A 42 3.05 1.67 5.72
CA ILE A 42 2.34 1.79 7.00
C ILE A 42 3.03 0.95 8.07
N VAL A 43 3.38 -0.30 7.79
CA VAL A 43 4.05 -1.16 8.76
C VAL A 43 5.41 -0.61 9.15
N LEU A 44 6.21 -0.11 8.18
CA LEU A 44 7.49 0.54 8.47
C LEU A 44 7.30 1.79 9.35
N GLY A 45 6.26 2.59 9.08
CA GLY A 45 5.92 3.76 9.90
C GLY A 45 5.49 3.38 11.32
N LEU A 46 4.66 2.34 11.46
CA LEU A 46 4.24 1.82 12.76
C LEU A 46 5.43 1.26 13.57
N MET A 47 6.33 0.53 12.92
CA MET A 47 7.55 0.02 13.56
C MET A 47 8.42 1.15 14.11
N ARG A 48 8.66 2.22 13.33
CA ARG A 48 9.38 3.40 13.80
C ARG A 48 8.74 4.02 15.05
N ASN A 49 7.43 4.11 15.07
CA ASN A 49 6.69 4.62 16.23
C ASN A 49 6.79 3.68 17.43
N ALA A 50 6.72 2.36 17.22
CA ALA A 50 6.85 1.36 18.27
C ALA A 50 8.21 1.42 18.98
N LEU A 51 9.29 1.66 18.20
CA LEU A 51 10.64 1.88 18.74
C LEU A 51 10.75 3.16 19.58
N GLY A 52 9.81 4.11 19.47
CA GLY A 52 9.89 5.39 20.14
C GLY A 52 10.82 6.39 19.45
N THR A 53 11.13 6.20 18.17
CA THR A 53 11.99 7.07 17.36
C THR A 53 11.21 7.76 16.25
N PRO A 54 10.29 8.71 16.52
CA PRO A 54 9.34 9.25 15.54
C PRO A 54 10.01 9.99 14.36
N THR A 55 11.25 10.39 14.50
CA THR A 55 12.01 11.13 13.47
C THR A 55 13.08 10.30 12.76
N ALA A 56 13.42 9.10 13.27
CA ALA A 56 14.48 8.26 12.74
C ALA A 56 13.99 6.80 12.55
N PRO A 57 14.14 6.20 11.36
CA PRO A 57 14.67 6.78 10.11
C PRO A 57 13.79 7.88 9.52
N PRO A 58 14.34 8.83 8.74
CA PRO A 58 13.56 9.87 8.05
C PRO A 58 12.52 9.27 7.09
N ASN A 59 11.41 9.99 6.84
CA ASN A 59 10.34 9.53 5.96
C ASN A 59 10.84 9.12 4.57
N GLN A 60 11.81 9.85 4.02
CA GLN A 60 12.39 9.55 2.70
C GLN A 60 13.03 8.16 2.65
N VAL A 61 13.74 7.76 3.73
CA VAL A 61 14.36 6.43 3.84
C VAL A 61 13.28 5.34 3.91
N LEU A 62 12.23 5.56 4.71
CA LEU A 62 11.12 4.60 4.81
C LEU A 62 10.36 4.44 3.49
N VAL A 63 10.08 5.56 2.79
CA VAL A 63 9.44 5.55 1.48
C VAL A 63 10.34 4.86 0.45
N GLY A 64 11.64 5.15 0.44
CA GLY A 64 12.60 4.48 -0.43
C GLY A 64 12.64 2.98 -0.21
N LEU A 65 12.74 2.54 1.05
CA LEU A 65 12.71 1.12 1.41
C LEU A 65 11.38 0.47 1.03
N ALA A 66 10.25 1.16 1.27
CA ALA A 66 8.93 0.67 0.88
C ALA A 66 8.81 0.48 -0.64
N LEU A 67 9.36 1.39 -1.45
CA LEU A 67 9.40 1.25 -2.90
C LEU A 67 10.25 0.05 -3.34
N PHE A 68 11.46 -0.12 -2.80
CA PHE A 68 12.31 -1.27 -3.11
C PHE A 68 11.62 -2.59 -2.78
N LEU A 69 11.03 -2.70 -1.60
CA LEU A 69 10.29 -3.90 -1.19
C LEU A 69 9.06 -4.13 -2.07
N THR A 70 8.37 -3.06 -2.45
CA THR A 70 7.22 -3.15 -3.38
C THR A 70 7.66 -3.71 -4.73
N PHE A 71 8.74 -3.20 -5.31
CA PHE A 71 9.27 -3.74 -6.57
C PHE A 71 9.68 -5.21 -6.44
N PHE A 72 10.28 -5.58 -5.33
CA PHE A 72 10.67 -6.96 -5.06
C PHE A 72 9.44 -7.89 -4.98
N VAL A 73 8.43 -7.53 -4.20
CA VAL A 73 7.19 -8.31 -4.03
C VAL A 73 6.39 -8.36 -5.34
N MET A 74 6.32 -7.24 -6.08
CA MET A 74 5.59 -7.15 -7.34
C MET A 74 6.35 -7.72 -8.54
N SER A 75 7.59 -8.17 -8.38
CA SER A 75 8.43 -8.70 -9.47
C SER A 75 7.71 -9.77 -10.30
N PRO A 76 7.05 -10.80 -9.73
CA PRO A 76 6.34 -11.80 -10.53
C PRO A 76 5.18 -11.19 -11.33
N VAL A 77 4.43 -10.25 -10.76
CA VAL A 77 3.33 -9.55 -11.44
C VAL A 77 3.86 -8.70 -12.59
N LEU A 78 4.94 -7.96 -12.35
CA LEU A 78 5.59 -7.13 -13.37
C LEU A 78 6.14 -7.98 -14.54
N ASN A 79 6.72 -9.14 -14.25
CA ASN A 79 7.17 -10.07 -15.28
C ASN A 79 6.01 -10.58 -16.14
N GLN A 80 4.88 -10.94 -15.52
CA GLN A 80 3.68 -11.34 -16.27
C GLN A 80 3.15 -10.21 -17.17
N ILE A 81 3.13 -8.96 -16.67
CA ILE A 81 2.74 -7.80 -17.47
C ILE A 81 3.69 -7.61 -18.65
N TYR A 82 4.99 -7.77 -18.43
CA TYR A 82 5.99 -7.66 -19.47
C TYR A 82 5.79 -8.72 -20.57
N GLU A 83 5.59 -9.99 -20.19
CA GLU A 83 5.45 -11.10 -21.12
C GLU A 83 4.11 -11.08 -21.86
N GLN A 84 3.01 -10.77 -21.17
CA GLN A 84 1.65 -10.88 -21.73
C GLN A 84 1.20 -9.61 -22.47
N ALA A 85 1.73 -8.45 -22.13
CA ALA A 85 1.31 -7.18 -22.70
C ALA A 85 2.43 -6.44 -23.44
N TRP A 86 3.56 -6.19 -22.78
CA TRP A 86 4.60 -5.34 -23.34
C TRP A 86 5.36 -5.99 -24.50
N GLN A 87 5.80 -7.23 -24.33
CA GLN A 87 6.56 -7.97 -25.33
C GLN A 87 5.75 -8.21 -26.62
N PRO A 88 4.47 -8.67 -26.57
CA PRO A 88 3.65 -8.79 -27.77
C PRO A 88 3.32 -7.44 -28.43
N LEU A 89 3.17 -6.37 -27.66
CA LEU A 89 2.97 -5.02 -28.19
C LEU A 89 4.20 -4.54 -28.97
N GLN A 90 5.41 -4.70 -28.43
CA GLN A 90 6.65 -4.36 -29.13
C GLN A 90 6.82 -5.18 -30.43
N ALA A 91 6.40 -6.43 -30.41
CA ALA A 91 6.45 -7.30 -31.59
C ALA A 91 5.32 -7.02 -32.60
N ASN A 92 4.50 -5.97 -32.41
CA ASN A 92 3.33 -5.62 -33.22
C ASN A 92 2.33 -6.78 -33.39
N LYS A 93 2.25 -7.71 -32.43
CA LYS A 93 1.33 -8.83 -32.43
C LYS A 93 -0.05 -8.47 -31.86
N ILE A 94 -0.12 -7.46 -31.02
CA ILE A 94 -1.35 -6.97 -30.39
C ILE A 94 -1.44 -5.45 -30.50
N THR A 95 -2.66 -4.93 -30.42
CA THR A 95 -2.92 -3.49 -30.39
C THR A 95 -2.68 -2.92 -28.99
N MET A 96 -2.49 -1.59 -28.87
CA MET A 96 -2.36 -0.90 -27.58
C MET A 96 -3.54 -1.17 -26.64
N GLU A 97 -4.76 -1.20 -27.19
CA GLU A 97 -5.97 -1.50 -26.42
C GLU A 97 -5.93 -2.93 -25.82
N THR A 98 -5.51 -3.91 -26.62
CA THR A 98 -5.35 -5.30 -26.17
C THR A 98 -4.23 -5.40 -25.14
N ALA A 99 -3.10 -4.73 -25.35
CA ALA A 99 -2.00 -4.71 -24.39
C ALA A 99 -2.41 -4.14 -23.04
N LEU A 100 -3.21 -3.07 -23.01
CA LEU A 100 -3.75 -2.52 -21.76
C LEU A 100 -4.68 -3.52 -21.05
N LYS A 101 -5.55 -4.19 -21.79
CA LYS A 101 -6.46 -5.22 -21.23
C LYS A 101 -5.67 -6.41 -20.64
N GLU A 102 -4.69 -6.92 -21.36
CA GLU A 102 -3.84 -8.03 -20.91
C GLU A 102 -2.95 -7.62 -19.72
N GLY A 103 -2.38 -6.41 -19.76
CA GLY A 103 -1.51 -5.89 -18.67
C GLY A 103 -2.22 -5.65 -17.35
N VAL A 104 -3.53 -5.39 -17.38
CA VAL A 104 -4.32 -5.22 -16.14
C VAL A 104 -4.64 -6.56 -15.47
N LYS A 105 -4.68 -7.68 -16.21
CA LYS A 105 -5.05 -8.99 -15.65
C LYS A 105 -4.16 -9.47 -14.50
N PRO A 106 -2.81 -9.47 -14.62
CA PRO A 106 -1.94 -9.86 -13.50
C PRO A 106 -2.07 -8.98 -12.28
N LEU A 107 -2.23 -7.67 -12.48
CA LEU A 107 -2.43 -6.73 -11.37
C LEU A 107 -3.77 -6.96 -10.67
N ARG A 108 -4.82 -7.25 -11.44
CA ARG A 108 -6.14 -7.61 -10.93
C ARG A 108 -6.09 -8.91 -10.11
N ALA A 109 -5.42 -9.94 -10.63
CA ALA A 109 -5.25 -11.22 -9.94
C ALA A 109 -4.55 -11.01 -8.59
N PHE A 110 -3.46 -10.24 -8.56
CA PHE A 110 -2.76 -9.88 -7.32
C PHE A 110 -3.68 -9.16 -6.32
N MET A 111 -4.45 -8.15 -6.78
CA MET A 111 -5.36 -7.42 -5.88
C MET A 111 -6.46 -8.33 -5.34
N LEU A 112 -7.04 -9.22 -6.15
CA LEU A 112 -8.07 -10.17 -5.71
C LEU A 112 -7.55 -11.13 -4.65
N GLU A 113 -6.34 -11.66 -4.85
CA GLU A 113 -5.70 -12.59 -3.91
C GLU A 113 -5.44 -11.94 -2.55
N GLN A 114 -5.09 -10.66 -2.52
CA GLN A 114 -4.81 -9.90 -1.31
C GLN A 114 -6.07 -9.24 -0.70
N THR A 115 -7.21 -9.28 -1.38
CA THR A 115 -8.46 -8.66 -0.90
C THR A 115 -9.30 -9.65 -0.11
N ARG A 116 -9.75 -9.24 1.07
CA ARG A 116 -10.67 -10.04 1.89
C ARG A 116 -12.06 -10.05 1.30
N GLU A 117 -12.70 -11.21 1.30
CA GLU A 117 -14.08 -11.37 0.81
C GLU A 117 -15.06 -10.42 1.50
N ALA A 118 -14.91 -10.19 2.80
CA ALA A 118 -15.75 -9.29 3.57
C ALA A 118 -15.67 -7.83 3.08
N ASP A 119 -14.47 -7.36 2.73
CA ASP A 119 -14.26 -6.01 2.23
C ASP A 119 -14.81 -5.89 0.80
N LEU A 120 -14.60 -6.91 -0.04
CA LEU A 120 -15.17 -6.97 -1.39
C LEU A 120 -16.69 -6.96 -1.36
N ALA A 121 -17.31 -7.79 -0.50
CA ALA A 121 -18.75 -7.86 -0.34
C ALA A 121 -19.34 -6.54 0.17
N MET A 122 -18.64 -5.83 1.05
CA MET A 122 -19.04 -4.52 1.54
C MET A 122 -19.15 -3.50 0.42
N PHE A 123 -18.11 -3.37 -0.41
CA PHE A 123 -18.10 -2.41 -1.52
C PHE A 123 -19.07 -2.81 -2.65
N ALA A 124 -19.21 -4.10 -2.95
CA ALA A 124 -20.21 -4.59 -3.90
C ALA A 124 -21.63 -4.21 -3.48
N ARG A 125 -21.97 -4.35 -2.18
CA ARG A 125 -23.26 -3.94 -1.61
C ARG A 125 -23.47 -2.43 -1.71
N ILE A 126 -22.45 -1.62 -1.39
CA ILE A 126 -22.54 -0.15 -1.48
C ILE A 126 -22.77 0.28 -2.94
N ALA A 127 -22.09 -0.37 -3.90
CA ALA A 127 -22.23 -0.10 -5.32
C ALA A 127 -23.55 -0.64 -5.91
N LYS A 128 -24.39 -1.36 -5.13
CA LYS A 128 -25.61 -2.02 -5.60
C LYS A 128 -25.36 -2.88 -6.83
N THR A 129 -24.19 -3.51 -6.91
CA THR A 129 -23.83 -4.37 -8.04
C THR A 129 -24.60 -5.67 -7.95
N PRO A 130 -25.16 -6.19 -9.07
CA PRO A 130 -25.78 -7.50 -9.08
C PRO A 130 -24.74 -8.57 -8.68
N THR A 131 -25.23 -9.74 -8.26
CA THR A 131 -24.40 -10.86 -7.79
C THR A 131 -23.21 -11.09 -8.72
N LEU A 132 -22.02 -10.88 -8.17
CA LEU A 132 -20.77 -11.17 -8.86
C LEU A 132 -20.68 -12.69 -9.03
N THR A 133 -20.63 -13.19 -10.25
CA THR A 133 -20.61 -14.63 -10.55
C THR A 133 -19.20 -15.23 -10.49
N GLY A 134 -18.16 -14.38 -10.49
CA GLY A 134 -16.77 -14.81 -10.40
C GLY A 134 -15.80 -13.68 -10.14
N PRO A 135 -14.53 -14.03 -9.83
CA PRO A 135 -13.46 -13.05 -9.59
C PRO A 135 -13.22 -12.12 -10.79
N GLU A 136 -13.47 -12.63 -12.01
CA GLU A 136 -13.26 -11.86 -13.24
C GLU A 136 -14.32 -10.79 -13.49
N ASP A 137 -15.50 -10.92 -12.86
CA ASP A 137 -16.61 -10.00 -13.03
C ASP A 137 -16.54 -8.77 -12.09
N VAL A 138 -15.59 -8.75 -11.15
CA VAL A 138 -15.44 -7.66 -10.20
C VAL A 138 -14.93 -6.40 -10.90
N PRO A 139 -15.68 -5.29 -10.99
CA PRO A 139 -15.17 -4.05 -11.59
C PRO A 139 -14.00 -3.48 -10.78
N LEU A 140 -13.02 -2.87 -11.47
CA LEU A 140 -11.90 -2.20 -10.79
C LEU A 140 -12.35 -1.10 -9.83
N SER A 141 -13.48 -0.46 -10.11
CA SER A 141 -14.09 0.54 -9.23
C SER A 141 -14.54 -0.01 -7.86
N ILE A 142 -14.77 -1.31 -7.77
CA ILE A 142 -15.07 -2.03 -6.53
C ILE A 142 -13.80 -2.65 -5.96
N LEU A 143 -13.00 -3.26 -6.82
CA LEU A 143 -11.80 -4.00 -6.41
C LEU A 143 -10.75 -3.08 -5.76
N VAL A 144 -10.43 -1.94 -6.37
CA VAL A 144 -9.37 -1.06 -5.86
C VAL A 144 -9.67 -0.56 -4.45
N PRO A 145 -10.84 0.03 -4.13
CA PRO A 145 -11.12 0.45 -2.76
C PRO A 145 -11.22 -0.71 -1.77
N SER A 146 -11.72 -1.89 -2.19
CA SER A 146 -11.74 -3.09 -1.35
C SER A 146 -10.33 -3.57 -1.03
N PHE A 147 -9.45 -3.60 -2.01
CA PHE A 147 -8.04 -3.97 -1.86
C PHE A 147 -7.33 -3.01 -0.90
N VAL A 148 -7.44 -1.68 -1.12
CA VAL A 148 -6.80 -0.68 -0.24
C VAL A 148 -7.29 -0.82 1.20
N THR A 149 -8.59 -1.05 1.41
CA THR A 149 -9.16 -1.26 2.75
C THR A 149 -8.60 -2.54 3.40
N SER A 150 -8.48 -3.62 2.64
CA SER A 150 -7.87 -4.88 3.10
C SER A 150 -6.38 -4.71 3.44
N GLU A 151 -5.63 -3.99 2.61
CA GLU A 151 -4.23 -3.66 2.86
C GLU A 151 -4.03 -2.83 4.13
N LEU A 152 -4.87 -1.81 4.34
CA LEU A 152 -4.86 -1.02 5.57
C LEU A 152 -5.08 -1.90 6.80
N LYS A 153 -6.09 -2.76 6.77
CA LYS A 153 -6.41 -3.66 7.89
C LYS A 153 -5.26 -4.63 8.17
N THR A 154 -4.69 -5.23 7.14
CA THR A 154 -3.53 -6.14 7.26
C THR A 154 -2.31 -5.41 7.81
N ALA A 155 -2.03 -4.19 7.32
CA ALA A 155 -0.93 -3.36 7.81
C ALA A 155 -1.07 -3.05 9.30
N PHE A 156 -2.28 -2.69 9.75
CA PHE A 156 -2.54 -2.43 11.16
C PHE A 156 -2.46 -3.70 12.02
N GLN A 157 -2.87 -4.86 11.52
CA GLN A 157 -2.73 -6.12 12.25
C GLN A 157 -1.26 -6.50 12.44
N ILE A 158 -0.44 -6.41 11.37
CA ILE A 158 1.01 -6.64 11.44
C ILE A 158 1.65 -5.61 12.39
N GLY A 159 1.32 -4.34 12.22
CA GLY A 159 1.83 -3.26 13.07
C GLY A 159 1.49 -3.45 14.53
N PHE A 160 0.27 -3.85 14.86
CA PHE A 160 -0.13 -4.16 16.23
C PHE A 160 0.71 -5.29 16.83
N THR A 161 0.94 -6.36 16.08
CA THR A 161 1.79 -7.48 16.52
C THR A 161 3.21 -7.01 16.83
N ILE A 162 3.77 -6.12 15.99
CA ILE A 162 5.09 -5.53 16.19
C ILE A 162 5.11 -4.64 17.45
N PHE A 163 4.02 -3.95 17.77
CA PHE A 163 3.93 -3.07 18.94
C PHE A 163 4.00 -3.83 20.27
N ILE A 164 3.49 -5.06 20.33
CA ILE A 164 3.35 -5.81 21.59
C ILE A 164 4.66 -5.88 22.40
N PRO A 165 5.80 -6.33 21.88
CA PRO A 165 7.03 -6.45 22.67
C PRO A 165 7.53 -5.09 23.18
N PHE A 166 7.38 -4.03 22.40
CA PHE A 166 7.79 -2.68 22.79
C PHE A 166 6.86 -2.06 23.83
N LEU A 167 5.57 -2.37 23.76
CA LEU A 167 4.57 -1.95 24.72
C LEU A 167 4.79 -2.61 26.08
N ILE A 168 5.21 -3.88 26.10
CA ILE A 168 5.60 -4.57 27.33
C ILE A 168 6.81 -3.89 27.98
N ILE A 169 7.83 -3.50 27.22
CA ILE A 169 8.98 -2.76 27.74
C ILE A 169 8.54 -1.43 28.35
N ASP A 170 7.68 -0.66 27.65
CA ASP A 170 7.16 0.60 28.18
C ASP A 170 6.42 0.40 29.50
N LEU A 171 5.59 -0.63 29.61
CA LEU A 171 4.80 -0.95 30.80
C LEU A 171 5.70 -1.33 31.97
N VAL A 172 6.71 -2.18 31.75
CA VAL A 172 7.66 -2.61 32.78
C VAL A 172 8.46 -1.42 33.30
N VAL A 173 9.02 -0.61 32.38
CA VAL A 173 9.79 0.59 32.77
C VAL A 173 8.91 1.57 33.56
N ALA A 174 7.69 1.82 33.11
CA ALA A 174 6.76 2.71 33.81
C ALA A 174 6.42 2.18 35.21
N SER A 175 6.22 0.88 35.36
CA SER A 175 5.91 0.24 36.65
C SER A 175 7.09 0.38 37.63
N ILE A 176 8.32 0.18 37.18
CA ILE A 176 9.53 0.34 37.99
C ILE A 176 9.71 1.79 38.45
N LEU A 177 9.57 2.75 37.54
CA LEU A 177 9.71 4.18 37.85
C LEU A 177 8.67 4.64 38.87
N MET A 178 7.41 4.19 38.73
CA MET A 178 6.36 4.48 39.70
C MET A 178 6.68 3.86 41.07
N ALA A 179 7.16 2.62 41.13
CA ALA A 179 7.55 1.98 42.40
C ALA A 179 8.70 2.70 43.10
N LEU A 180 9.60 3.34 42.34
CA LEU A 180 10.69 4.16 42.88
C LEU A 180 10.27 5.61 43.25
N GLY A 181 8.99 5.96 43.04
CA GLY A 181 8.48 7.32 43.30
C GLY A 181 8.90 8.35 42.27
N MET A 182 9.44 7.94 41.11
CA MET A 182 9.95 8.83 40.06
C MET A 182 8.82 9.26 39.09
N MET A 183 7.77 9.89 39.60
CA MET A 183 6.58 10.25 38.82
C MET A 183 6.81 11.33 37.77
N MET A 184 7.86 12.14 37.88
CA MET A 184 8.15 13.24 36.93
C MET A 184 9.03 12.81 35.75
N VAL A 185 9.61 11.60 35.76
CA VAL A 185 10.47 11.12 34.70
C VAL A 185 9.60 10.46 33.62
N PRO A 186 9.66 10.93 32.35
CA PRO A 186 8.88 10.30 31.28
C PRO A 186 9.39 8.87 31.01
N PRO A 187 8.56 7.84 31.20
CA PRO A 187 8.97 6.44 31.05
C PRO A 187 9.51 6.10 29.66
N ALA A 188 8.94 6.74 28.62
CA ALA A 188 9.34 6.53 27.22
C ALA A 188 10.84 6.84 26.98
N THR A 189 11.39 7.85 27.64
CA THR A 189 12.81 8.22 27.51
C THR A 189 13.74 7.15 28.08
N ILE A 190 13.34 6.55 29.20
CA ILE A 190 14.10 5.46 29.83
C ILE A 190 13.92 4.12 29.11
N ALA A 191 12.73 3.89 28.51
CA ALA A 191 12.43 2.68 27.75
C ALA A 191 13.15 2.62 26.40
N LEU A 192 13.45 3.77 25.77
CA LEU A 192 14.02 3.85 24.43
C LEU A 192 15.30 3.00 24.24
N PRO A 193 16.35 3.10 25.08
CA PRO A 193 17.55 2.28 24.91
C PRO A 193 17.26 0.77 24.99
N PHE A 194 16.32 0.34 25.83
CA PHE A 194 15.95 -1.09 25.93
C PHE A 194 15.21 -1.58 24.69
N LYS A 195 14.34 -0.75 24.11
CA LYS A 195 13.67 -1.06 22.85
C LYS A 195 14.66 -1.20 21.70
N LEU A 196 15.61 -0.26 21.57
CA LEU A 196 16.64 -0.32 20.54
C LEU A 196 17.55 -1.53 20.71
N MET A 197 17.95 -1.82 21.96
CA MET A 197 18.78 -3.00 22.25
C MET A 197 18.04 -4.29 21.89
N LEU A 198 16.78 -4.45 22.29
CA LEU A 198 15.97 -5.63 21.91
C LEU A 198 15.89 -5.75 20.38
N PHE A 199 15.56 -4.67 19.68
CA PHE A 199 15.42 -4.67 18.24
C PHE A 199 16.70 -5.11 17.52
N VAL A 200 17.86 -4.65 17.99
CA VAL A 200 19.17 -5.05 17.44
C VAL A 200 19.50 -6.51 17.76
N LEU A 201 19.25 -6.95 18.99
CA LEU A 201 19.56 -8.32 19.43
C LEU A 201 18.77 -9.40 18.66
N VAL A 202 17.53 -9.10 18.27
CA VAL A 202 16.68 -10.05 17.53
C VAL A 202 16.82 -9.91 16.02
N ASP A 203 17.75 -9.08 15.53
CA ASP A 203 17.87 -8.71 14.11
C ASP A 203 16.55 -8.20 13.52
N GLY A 204 15.97 -7.20 14.20
CA GLY A 204 14.62 -6.71 13.96
C GLY A 204 14.35 -6.25 12.52
N TRP A 205 15.37 -5.71 11.82
CA TRP A 205 15.21 -5.33 10.41
C TRP A 205 15.02 -6.55 9.51
N GLN A 206 15.79 -7.62 9.71
CA GLN A 206 15.68 -8.84 8.91
C GLN A 206 14.33 -9.52 9.15
N LEU A 207 13.91 -9.62 10.43
CA LEU A 207 12.61 -10.19 10.78
C LEU A 207 11.45 -9.38 10.18
N LEU A 208 11.52 -8.06 10.26
CA LEU A 208 10.48 -7.17 9.76
C LEU A 208 10.35 -7.28 8.24
N VAL A 209 11.45 -7.10 7.52
CA VAL A 209 11.47 -7.12 6.05
C VAL A 209 11.08 -8.51 5.54
N GLY A 210 11.61 -9.56 6.16
CA GLY A 210 11.29 -10.95 5.81
C GLY A 210 9.81 -11.28 6.02
N SER A 211 9.23 -10.94 7.18
CA SER A 211 7.82 -11.18 7.46
C SER A 211 6.89 -10.36 6.58
N LEU A 212 7.25 -9.09 6.29
CA LEU A 212 6.51 -8.26 5.35
C LEU A 212 6.49 -8.85 3.95
N ALA A 213 7.64 -9.26 3.41
CA ALA A 213 7.70 -9.88 2.10
C ALA A 213 6.88 -11.19 2.07
N GLN A 214 7.03 -12.06 3.07
CA GLN A 214 6.28 -13.31 3.17
C GLN A 214 4.76 -13.11 3.28
N SER A 215 4.30 -12.01 3.88
CA SER A 215 2.86 -11.73 4.04
C SER A 215 2.09 -11.53 2.72
N PHE A 216 2.78 -11.49 1.58
CA PHE A 216 2.18 -11.40 0.25
C PHE A 216 2.13 -12.75 -0.47
N TYR A 217 2.80 -13.77 0.07
CA TYR A 217 2.87 -15.12 -0.52
C TYR A 217 2.18 -16.19 0.36
N SER A 218 1.48 -15.76 1.41
CA SER A 218 0.79 -16.65 2.37
C SER A 218 -0.69 -16.79 2.05
#